data_6298fe4040d7c2e8008bfa7278841ca6
#
_entry.id   6298fe4040d7c2e8008bfa7278841ca6
#
_cell.length_a   1.000
_cell.length_b   1.000
_cell.length_c   1.000
_cell.angle_alpha   90.00
_cell.angle_beta   90.00
_cell.angle_gamma   90.00
#
_symmetry.space_group_name_H-M   'P 1'
#
loop_
_entity.id
_entity.type
_entity.pdbx_description
1 polymer ?
#
loop_
_entity_poly.entity_id
_entity_poly.type
_entity_poly.pdbx_seq_one_letter_code
_entity_poly.pdbx_strand_id
1 'polypeptide(L)'
;VGRLNQLLGIRDKTFHIEEVTGADKTLDVVVDIFNRVNSGGTKLSKGDLALAKICADWPEARDEMKTSIARWKADGYDFTLDWLLRSVNTVLTGEAKFLYLHDQDADSIADALKRAVKQIDACLNMIGGRLGLDHDRVLFSRFAIPVMVRYLDAYGGKLDEKTRDKLLFWYVQTGMWGRFSASTETAIDKDLGILEQSGGDLDKLIGELRLSQGGLRVEPGHFHAWSVGARFYPVLYMLTRMTEARDWGTGLPLKSNLLGKMSRLEVHHIFPRAQLYKAGYSRAEVNALANFCFLTKDTNLSISDRRP
;
A
#
# COMPACT_ATOMS: atom_id res chain seq x y z
N VAL A 1 -6.13 -43.22 22.27
CA VAL A 1 -5.16 -43.15 23.37
C VAL A 1 -4.00 -42.20 23.03
N GLY A 2 -3.37 -42.27 21.85
CA GLY A 2 -2.22 -41.42 21.49
C GLY A 2 -2.50 -39.89 21.53
N ARG A 3 -3.61 -39.41 20.97
CA ARG A 3 -4.00 -37.99 21.01
C ARG A 3 -4.29 -37.48 22.42
N LEU A 4 -4.86 -38.36 23.29
CA LEU A 4 -5.15 -37.98 24.68
C LEU A 4 -3.84 -37.81 25.47
N ASN A 5 -2.84 -38.69 25.26
CA ASN A 5 -1.54 -38.57 25.88
C ASN A 5 -0.78 -37.33 25.40
N GLN A 6 -0.93 -36.93 24.12
CA GLN A 6 -0.36 -35.69 23.61
C GLN A 6 -0.97 -34.45 24.28
N LEU A 7 -2.30 -34.44 24.49
CA LEU A 7 -2.99 -33.35 25.23
C LEU A 7 -2.55 -33.32 26.71
N LEU A 8 -2.43 -34.46 27.37
CA LEU A 8 -1.95 -34.53 28.76
C LEU A 8 -0.49 -34.08 28.88
N GLY A 9 0.36 -34.37 27.88
CA GLY A 9 1.75 -33.93 27.84
C GLY A 9 1.93 -32.39 27.69
N ILE A 10 0.87 -31.65 27.33
CA ILE A 10 0.94 -30.19 27.33
C ILE A 10 1.09 -29.63 28.76
N ARG A 11 0.44 -30.28 29.74
CA ARG A 11 0.53 -29.89 31.15
C ARG A 11 1.96 -29.99 31.71
N ASP A 12 2.76 -30.88 31.17
CA ASP A 12 4.13 -31.18 31.66
C ASP A 12 5.20 -30.37 30.90
N LYS A 13 4.79 -29.41 30.02
CA LYS A 13 5.71 -28.51 29.34
C LYS A 13 6.17 -27.39 30.28
N THR A 14 7.47 -27.24 30.38
CA THR A 14 8.11 -26.14 31.10
C THR A 14 8.18 -24.93 30.23
N PHE A 15 7.71 -23.78 30.73
CA PHE A 15 7.89 -22.47 30.08
C PHE A 15 9.10 -21.78 30.73
N HIS A 16 10.04 -21.37 29.89
CA HIS A 16 11.11 -20.49 30.31
C HIS A 16 10.64 -19.03 30.15
N ILE A 17 10.74 -18.28 31.26
CA ILE A 17 10.40 -16.86 31.26
C ILE A 17 11.71 -16.10 31.36
N GLU A 18 12.00 -15.26 30.37
CA GLU A 18 13.10 -14.31 30.39
C GLU A 18 12.52 -12.90 30.45
N GLU A 19 12.97 -12.15 31.45
CA GLU A 19 12.53 -10.77 31.66
C GLU A 19 13.58 -9.81 31.14
N VAL A 20 13.19 -8.91 30.22
CA VAL A 20 14.06 -7.87 29.68
C VAL A 20 13.74 -6.56 30.40
N THR A 21 14.65 -6.13 31.29
CA THR A 21 14.50 -4.93 32.11
C THR A 21 15.60 -3.92 31.80
N GLY A 22 15.37 -2.66 32.15
CA GLY A 22 16.34 -1.56 32.04
C GLY A 22 15.81 -0.39 31.19
N ALA A 23 16.18 0.82 31.57
CA ALA A 23 15.75 2.07 30.92
C ALA A 23 16.26 2.23 29.48
N ASP A 24 17.29 1.47 29.11
CA ASP A 24 17.89 1.43 27.76
C ASP A 24 17.17 0.45 26.81
N LYS A 25 16.16 -0.28 27.29
CA LYS A 25 15.41 -1.26 26.50
C LYS A 25 14.26 -0.60 25.75
N THR A 26 14.62 0.06 24.65
CA THR A 26 13.63 0.60 23.71
C THR A 26 12.82 -0.52 23.04
N LEU A 27 11.68 -0.18 22.46
CA LEU A 27 10.85 -1.13 21.70
C LEU A 27 11.68 -1.90 20.65
N ASP A 28 12.59 -1.21 19.96
CA ASP A 28 13.48 -1.79 18.95
C ASP A 28 14.40 -2.86 19.54
N VAL A 29 14.98 -2.59 20.70
CA VAL A 29 15.85 -3.54 21.42
C VAL A 29 15.06 -4.76 21.86
N VAL A 30 13.87 -4.58 22.39
CA VAL A 30 12.99 -5.67 22.82
C VAL A 30 12.58 -6.56 21.65
N VAL A 31 12.21 -5.95 20.49
CA VAL A 31 11.92 -6.71 19.25
C VAL A 31 13.10 -7.53 18.78
N ASP A 32 14.29 -6.93 18.76
CA ASP A 32 15.50 -7.62 18.32
C ASP A 32 15.84 -8.81 19.22
N ILE A 33 15.79 -8.62 20.53
CA ILE A 33 15.99 -9.70 21.52
C ILE A 33 14.96 -10.81 21.31
N PHE A 34 13.66 -10.47 21.22
CA PHE A 34 12.59 -11.43 21.01
C PHE A 34 12.78 -12.24 19.71
N ASN A 35 13.11 -11.57 18.61
CA ASN A 35 13.33 -12.23 17.33
C ASN A 35 14.57 -13.13 17.33
N ARG A 36 15.63 -12.79 18.09
CA ARG A 36 16.81 -13.63 18.25
C ARG A 36 16.51 -14.87 19.08
N VAL A 37 15.80 -14.73 20.18
CA VAL A 37 15.39 -15.84 21.05
C VAL A 37 14.45 -16.79 20.30
N ASN A 38 13.54 -16.26 19.48
CA ASN A 38 12.57 -17.03 18.70
C ASN A 38 13.03 -17.29 17.25
N SER A 39 14.32 -17.50 17.01
CA SER A 39 14.89 -17.67 15.66
C SER A 39 14.28 -18.79 14.82
N GLY A 40 13.58 -19.76 15.44
CA GLY A 40 12.83 -20.84 14.77
C GLY A 40 11.31 -20.62 14.67
N GLY A 41 10.78 -19.48 15.14
CA GLY A 41 9.34 -19.17 15.19
C GLY A 41 8.90 -18.03 14.27
N THR A 42 7.68 -17.52 14.51
CA THR A 42 7.15 -16.34 13.84
C THR A 42 7.86 -15.10 14.35
N LYS A 43 8.47 -14.34 13.43
CA LYS A 43 9.10 -13.06 13.77
C LYS A 43 8.03 -12.03 14.13
N LEU A 44 8.19 -11.37 15.28
CA LEU A 44 7.39 -10.20 15.63
C LEU A 44 7.88 -8.96 14.91
N SER A 45 6.97 -8.20 14.38
CA SER A 45 7.23 -6.85 13.88
C SER A 45 7.17 -5.81 15.02
N LYS A 46 7.72 -4.62 14.78
CA LYS A 46 7.57 -3.49 15.71
C LYS A 46 6.09 -3.13 15.91
N GLY A 47 5.29 -3.25 14.85
CA GLY A 47 3.85 -3.05 14.90
C GLY A 47 3.13 -4.06 15.79
N ASP A 48 3.54 -5.34 15.80
CA ASP A 48 2.94 -6.35 16.67
C ASP A 48 3.14 -6.02 18.16
N LEU A 49 4.32 -5.51 18.52
CA LEU A 49 4.61 -5.12 19.90
C LEU A 49 3.91 -3.83 20.30
N ALA A 50 3.90 -2.83 19.41
CA ALA A 50 3.13 -1.61 19.64
C ALA A 50 1.65 -1.93 19.85
N LEU A 51 1.09 -2.80 19.01
CA LEU A 51 -0.30 -3.26 19.13
C LEU A 51 -0.55 -4.06 20.41
N ALA A 52 0.37 -4.92 20.81
CA ALA A 52 0.24 -5.69 22.05
C ALA A 52 0.16 -4.75 23.27
N LYS A 53 0.94 -3.68 23.27
CA LYS A 53 0.89 -2.65 24.31
C LYS A 53 -0.43 -1.88 24.30
N ILE A 54 -0.89 -1.45 23.12
CA ILE A 54 -2.19 -0.80 22.96
C ILE A 54 -3.32 -1.69 23.49
N CYS A 55 -3.29 -2.99 23.18
CA CYS A 55 -4.31 -3.94 23.65
C CYS A 55 -4.26 -4.21 25.17
N ALA A 56 -3.18 -3.86 25.86
CA ALA A 56 -3.14 -3.94 27.31
C ALA A 56 -4.07 -2.89 27.96
N ASP A 57 -4.16 -1.70 27.37
CA ASP A 57 -4.98 -0.59 27.86
C ASP A 57 -6.34 -0.51 27.13
N TRP A 58 -6.40 -1.05 25.91
CA TRP A 58 -7.60 -1.09 25.06
C TRP A 58 -7.73 -2.47 24.37
N PRO A 59 -8.33 -3.46 25.05
CA PRO A 59 -8.40 -4.86 24.56
C PRO A 59 -9.07 -5.01 23.19
N GLU A 60 -10.05 -4.18 22.85
CA GLU A 60 -10.83 -4.23 21.60
C GLU A 60 -10.10 -3.63 20.40
N ALA A 61 -9.00 -2.89 20.61
CA ALA A 61 -8.27 -2.17 19.56
C ALA A 61 -7.96 -3.03 18.34
N ARG A 62 -7.48 -4.27 18.57
CA ARG A 62 -7.13 -5.21 17.50
C ARG A 62 -8.33 -5.58 16.64
N ASP A 63 -9.48 -5.81 17.24
CA ASP A 63 -10.69 -6.25 16.52
C ASP A 63 -11.33 -5.09 15.76
N GLU A 64 -11.29 -3.87 16.29
CA GLU A 64 -11.71 -2.67 15.57
C GLU A 64 -10.84 -2.42 14.34
N MET A 65 -9.52 -2.54 14.47
CA MET A 65 -8.59 -2.42 13.34
C MET A 65 -8.83 -3.51 12.28
N LYS A 66 -9.03 -4.77 12.70
CA LYS A 66 -9.33 -5.89 11.80
C LYS A 66 -10.65 -5.69 11.05
N THR A 67 -11.66 -5.12 11.70
CA THR A 67 -12.95 -4.80 11.08
C THR A 67 -12.77 -3.83 9.92
N SER A 68 -11.98 -2.76 10.12
CA SER A 68 -11.65 -1.80 9.06
C SER A 68 -10.89 -2.45 7.91
N ILE A 69 -9.90 -3.28 8.21
CA ILE A 69 -9.11 -4.03 7.20
C ILE A 69 -10.01 -4.99 6.41
N ALA A 70 -10.92 -5.73 7.07
CA ALA A 70 -11.82 -6.65 6.41
C ALA A 70 -12.77 -5.93 5.43
N ARG A 71 -13.24 -4.73 5.78
CA ARG A 71 -14.05 -3.88 4.91
C ARG A 71 -13.27 -3.46 3.67
N TRP A 72 -12.06 -2.94 3.79
CA TRP A 72 -11.22 -2.58 2.65
C TRP A 72 -10.86 -3.78 1.79
N LYS A 73 -10.63 -4.94 2.41
CA LYS A 73 -10.38 -6.18 1.67
C LYS A 73 -11.58 -6.60 0.81
N ALA A 74 -12.80 -6.46 1.32
CA ALA A 74 -14.01 -6.67 0.55
C ALA A 74 -14.14 -5.69 -0.63
N ASP A 75 -13.61 -4.46 -0.48
CA ASP A 75 -13.54 -3.45 -1.55
C ASP A 75 -12.34 -3.64 -2.50
N GLY A 76 -11.48 -4.65 -2.28
CA GLY A 76 -10.35 -4.99 -3.16
C GLY A 76 -8.98 -4.52 -2.69
N TYR A 77 -8.87 -3.96 -1.48
CA TYR A 77 -7.60 -3.45 -0.91
C TYR A 77 -7.14 -4.35 0.24
N ASP A 78 -6.04 -5.06 0.04
CA ASP A 78 -5.48 -5.99 1.06
C ASP A 78 -4.37 -5.31 1.86
N PHE A 79 -4.77 -4.59 2.91
CA PHE A 79 -3.86 -3.93 3.84
C PHE A 79 -3.57 -4.80 5.05
N THR A 80 -2.37 -4.62 5.62
CA THR A 80 -1.96 -5.31 6.86
C THR A 80 -2.29 -4.48 8.10
N LEU A 81 -2.34 -5.15 9.24
CA LEU A 81 -2.55 -4.50 10.53
C LEU A 81 -1.41 -3.52 10.86
N ASP A 82 -0.14 -3.87 10.56
CA ASP A 82 1.03 -3.00 10.70
C ASP A 82 0.88 -1.71 9.86
N TRP A 83 0.39 -1.84 8.63
CA TRP A 83 0.15 -0.69 7.77
C TRP A 83 -0.94 0.25 8.32
N LEU A 84 -2.04 -0.29 8.86
CA LEU A 84 -3.08 0.53 9.50
C LEU A 84 -2.55 1.20 10.75
N LEU A 85 -1.85 0.46 11.60
CA LEU A 85 -1.26 1.00 12.82
C LEU A 85 -0.27 2.13 12.51
N ARG A 86 0.50 2.01 11.43
CA ARG A 86 1.39 3.07 10.95
C ARG A 86 0.60 4.32 10.54
N SER A 87 -0.52 4.14 9.84
CA SER A 87 -1.40 5.27 9.48
C SER A 87 -2.01 5.95 10.71
N VAL A 88 -2.38 5.17 11.73
CA VAL A 88 -2.83 5.71 13.03
C VAL A 88 -1.71 6.50 13.69
N ASN A 89 -0.51 5.95 13.72
CA ASN A 89 0.65 6.60 14.33
C ASN A 89 1.00 7.92 13.62
N THR A 90 0.92 7.98 12.28
CA THR A 90 1.16 9.24 11.55
C THR A 90 0.14 10.32 11.89
N VAL A 91 -1.12 9.95 12.10
CA VAL A 91 -2.17 10.89 12.56
C VAL A 91 -1.90 11.39 13.97
N LEU A 92 -1.51 10.47 14.86
CA LEU A 92 -1.35 10.75 16.28
C LEU A 92 -0.08 11.56 16.58
N THR A 93 1.05 11.15 16.01
CA THR A 93 2.39 11.67 16.37
C THR A 93 3.07 12.50 15.26
N GLY A 94 2.58 12.43 14.02
CA GLY A 94 3.28 12.98 12.86
C GLY A 94 4.46 12.15 12.38
N GLU A 95 4.65 10.93 12.88
CA GLU A 95 5.78 10.05 12.54
C GLU A 95 5.32 8.66 12.09
N ALA A 96 6.12 8.00 11.27
CA ALA A 96 5.88 6.63 10.82
C ALA A 96 6.46 5.59 11.79
N LYS A 97 7.51 5.94 12.53
CA LYS A 97 8.13 5.07 13.52
C LYS A 97 7.31 5.03 14.80
N PHE A 98 7.18 3.84 15.39
CA PHE A 98 6.38 3.63 16.59
C PHE A 98 7.06 4.05 17.90
N LEU A 99 8.05 4.97 17.84
CA LEU A 99 8.85 5.36 19.01
C LEU A 99 8.00 5.97 20.12
N TYR A 100 7.06 6.82 19.78
CA TYR A 100 6.24 7.57 20.76
C TYR A 100 4.83 7.01 20.95
N LEU A 101 4.49 5.95 20.22
CA LEU A 101 3.15 5.37 20.31
C LEU A 101 2.87 4.78 21.70
N HIS A 102 3.91 4.34 22.41
CA HIS A 102 3.81 3.76 23.73
C HIS A 102 3.54 4.76 24.85
N ASP A 103 3.74 6.05 24.60
CA ASP A 103 3.48 7.12 25.57
C ASP A 103 2.06 7.69 25.45
N GLN A 104 1.29 7.21 24.48
CA GLN A 104 -0.06 7.69 24.20
C GLN A 104 -1.10 6.89 24.98
N ASP A 105 -2.13 7.58 25.46
CA ASP A 105 -3.26 6.95 26.14
C ASP A 105 -4.24 6.28 25.14
N ALA A 106 -5.06 5.36 25.65
CA ALA A 106 -6.01 4.58 24.87
C ALA A 106 -7.04 5.45 24.13
N ASP A 107 -7.53 6.52 24.75
CA ASP A 107 -8.55 7.40 24.17
C ASP A 107 -7.97 8.19 22.99
N SER A 108 -6.74 8.70 23.12
CA SER A 108 -6.01 9.38 22.05
C SER A 108 -5.76 8.45 20.85
N ILE A 109 -5.40 7.18 21.10
CA ILE A 109 -5.19 6.17 20.05
C ILE A 109 -6.52 5.82 19.38
N ALA A 110 -7.61 5.68 20.14
CA ALA A 110 -8.93 5.37 19.60
C ALA A 110 -9.47 6.51 18.71
N ASP A 111 -9.27 7.78 19.14
CA ASP A 111 -9.61 8.95 18.32
C ASP A 111 -8.77 8.98 17.03
N ALA A 112 -7.45 8.77 17.15
CA ALA A 112 -6.55 8.73 16.00
C ALA A 112 -6.93 7.59 15.02
N LEU A 113 -7.35 6.42 15.51
CA LEU A 113 -7.86 5.33 14.65
C LEU A 113 -9.08 5.77 13.85
N LYS A 114 -10.07 6.41 14.49
CA LYS A 114 -11.28 6.90 13.81
C LYS A 114 -10.93 7.92 12.74
N ARG A 115 -10.05 8.88 13.04
CA ARG A 115 -9.57 9.89 12.10
C ARG A 115 -8.78 9.24 10.96
N ALA A 116 -7.84 8.34 11.24
CA ALA A 116 -7.06 7.63 10.24
C ALA A 116 -7.95 6.83 9.28
N VAL A 117 -8.90 6.05 9.79
CA VAL A 117 -9.85 5.27 8.98
C VAL A 117 -10.65 6.19 8.05
N LYS A 118 -11.18 7.30 8.57
CA LYS A 118 -11.90 8.31 7.76
C LYS A 118 -11.02 8.86 6.63
N GLN A 119 -9.77 9.21 6.93
CA GLN A 119 -8.87 9.78 5.92
C GLN A 119 -8.35 8.73 4.94
N ILE A 120 -8.17 7.49 5.36
CA ILE A 120 -7.88 6.38 4.44
C ILE A 120 -9.01 6.21 3.44
N ASP A 121 -10.26 6.19 3.89
CA ASP A 121 -11.44 6.12 3.02
C ASP A 121 -11.47 7.29 2.02
N ALA A 122 -11.17 8.50 2.47
CA ALA A 122 -11.07 9.67 1.60
C ALA A 122 -9.96 9.52 0.56
N CYS A 123 -8.77 9.02 0.95
CA CYS A 123 -7.67 8.74 0.02
C CYS A 123 -8.07 7.68 -1.03
N LEU A 124 -8.64 6.56 -0.60
CA LEU A 124 -9.04 5.47 -1.51
C LEU A 124 -10.14 5.91 -2.48
N ASN A 125 -11.12 6.68 -1.99
CA ASN A 125 -12.17 7.26 -2.83
C ASN A 125 -11.59 8.24 -3.86
N MET A 126 -10.63 9.06 -3.46
CA MET A 126 -9.98 10.03 -4.35
C MET A 126 -9.11 9.31 -5.39
N ILE A 127 -8.31 8.32 -4.98
CA ILE A 127 -7.47 7.51 -5.86
C ILE A 127 -8.33 6.68 -6.83
N GLY A 128 -9.33 5.98 -6.34
CA GLY A 128 -10.24 5.19 -7.17
C GLY A 128 -11.10 6.04 -8.08
N GLY A 129 -11.67 7.13 -7.55
CA GLY A 129 -12.62 7.97 -8.31
C GLY A 129 -11.95 8.86 -9.35
N ARG A 130 -10.71 9.34 -9.12
CA ARG A 130 -10.02 10.23 -10.05
C ARG A 130 -9.01 9.54 -10.94
N LEU A 131 -8.32 8.51 -10.43
CA LEU A 131 -7.29 7.80 -11.17
C LEU A 131 -7.74 6.42 -11.67
N GLY A 132 -8.94 5.97 -11.28
CA GLY A 132 -9.47 4.66 -11.64
C GLY A 132 -8.73 3.49 -10.99
N LEU A 133 -7.89 3.73 -9.98
CA LEU A 133 -7.09 2.71 -9.29
C LEU A 133 -7.91 2.09 -8.16
N ASP A 134 -8.69 1.08 -8.47
CA ASP A 134 -9.78 0.55 -7.67
C ASP A 134 -9.47 -0.75 -6.93
N HIS A 135 -8.21 -1.17 -6.87
CA HIS A 135 -7.76 -2.32 -6.09
C HIS A 135 -6.23 -2.26 -5.80
N ASP A 136 -5.77 -3.03 -4.81
CA ASP A 136 -4.41 -2.99 -4.28
C ASP A 136 -3.29 -3.26 -5.30
N ARG A 137 -3.54 -4.10 -6.33
CA ARG A 137 -2.54 -4.47 -7.35
C ARG A 137 -2.21 -3.33 -8.31
N VAL A 138 -3.06 -2.31 -8.39
CA VAL A 138 -2.86 -1.15 -9.26
C VAL A 138 -2.54 0.13 -8.48
N LEU A 139 -2.46 0.07 -7.16
CA LEU A 139 -1.98 1.19 -6.36
C LEU A 139 -0.51 1.49 -6.70
N PHE A 140 -0.19 2.77 -6.91
CA PHE A 140 1.19 3.20 -7.13
C PHE A 140 2.08 2.94 -5.92
N SER A 141 1.61 3.30 -4.73
CA SER A 141 2.28 2.98 -3.48
C SER A 141 1.28 3.00 -2.31
N ARG A 142 1.15 1.87 -1.61
CA ARG A 142 0.39 1.83 -0.36
C ARG A 142 1.04 2.67 0.75
N PHE A 143 2.34 2.87 0.68
CA PHE A 143 3.10 3.61 1.69
C PHE A 143 3.06 5.13 1.52
N ALA A 144 2.57 5.63 0.39
CA ALA A 144 2.23 7.04 0.23
C ALA A 144 0.95 7.42 1.00
N ILE A 145 0.03 6.45 1.19
CA ILE A 145 -1.26 6.71 1.81
C ILE A 145 -1.13 7.23 3.26
N PRO A 146 -0.26 6.70 4.16
CA PRO A 146 -0.06 7.28 5.48
C PRO A 146 0.34 8.76 5.47
N VAL A 147 1.16 9.20 4.51
CA VAL A 147 1.52 10.62 4.34
C VAL A 147 0.31 11.44 3.89
N MET A 148 -0.48 10.91 2.93
CA MET A 148 -1.73 11.55 2.48
C MET A 148 -2.75 11.65 3.62
N VAL A 149 -2.87 10.60 4.44
CA VAL A 149 -3.76 10.56 5.61
C VAL A 149 -3.39 11.65 6.60
N ARG A 150 -2.10 11.79 6.94
CA ARG A 150 -1.62 12.88 7.81
C ARG A 150 -1.90 14.24 7.20
N TYR A 151 -1.64 14.40 5.90
CA TYR A 151 -1.95 15.64 5.19
C TYR A 151 -3.44 16.00 5.30
N LEU A 152 -4.33 15.06 5.01
CA LEU A 152 -5.78 15.30 5.09
C LEU A 152 -6.25 15.58 6.50
N ASP A 153 -5.68 14.94 7.50
CA ASP A 153 -6.04 15.12 8.89
C ASP A 153 -5.60 16.48 9.43
N ALA A 154 -4.36 16.89 9.18
CA ALA A 154 -3.77 18.08 9.75
C ALA A 154 -4.00 19.36 8.93
N TYR A 155 -4.03 19.24 7.60
CA TYR A 155 -4.02 20.38 6.67
C TYR A 155 -5.15 20.34 5.63
N GLY A 156 -5.86 19.22 5.53
CA GLY A 156 -6.75 18.93 4.40
C GLY A 156 -8.04 19.74 4.37
N GLY A 157 -8.57 20.24 5.48
CA GLY A 157 -9.78 21.03 5.55
C GLY A 157 -10.83 20.68 4.49
N LYS A 158 -11.21 21.65 3.65
CA LYS A 158 -11.90 21.42 2.37
C LYS A 158 -10.85 21.46 1.27
N LEU A 159 -10.46 20.30 0.75
CA LEU A 159 -9.58 20.21 -0.42
C LEU A 159 -10.24 20.86 -1.65
N ASP A 160 -9.65 21.96 -2.12
CA ASP A 160 -9.98 22.47 -3.45
C ASP A 160 -9.43 21.55 -4.55
N GLU A 161 -9.87 21.76 -5.77
CA GLU A 161 -9.49 20.92 -6.90
C GLU A 161 -7.98 20.94 -7.16
N LYS A 162 -7.34 22.09 -7.08
CA LYS A 162 -5.91 22.26 -7.34
C LYS A 162 -5.06 21.55 -6.30
N THR A 163 -5.41 21.66 -5.03
CA THR A 163 -4.72 21.00 -3.92
C THR A 163 -4.87 19.49 -3.99
N ARG A 164 -6.08 19.01 -4.29
CA ARG A 164 -6.34 17.58 -4.52
C ARG A 164 -5.49 17.04 -5.67
N ASP A 165 -5.43 17.74 -6.79
CA ASP A 165 -4.69 17.30 -7.97
C ASP A 165 -3.17 17.29 -7.72
N LYS A 166 -2.64 18.25 -6.93
CA LYS A 166 -1.25 18.21 -6.46
C LYS A 166 -0.97 17.00 -5.58
N LEU A 167 -1.87 16.67 -4.64
CA LEU A 167 -1.71 15.52 -3.76
C LEU A 167 -1.74 14.20 -4.57
N LEU A 168 -2.66 14.08 -5.53
CA LEU A 168 -2.72 12.93 -6.44
C LEU A 168 -1.49 12.87 -7.37
N PHE A 169 -1.00 14.00 -7.86
CA PHE A 169 0.24 14.06 -8.64
C PHE A 169 1.42 13.53 -7.81
N TRP A 170 1.59 14.03 -6.59
CA TRP A 170 2.63 13.51 -5.70
C TRP A 170 2.49 12.01 -5.46
N TYR A 171 1.28 11.52 -5.18
CA TYR A 171 0.99 10.10 -4.99
C TYR A 171 1.44 9.25 -6.19
N VAL A 172 1.05 9.63 -7.41
CA VAL A 172 1.43 8.93 -8.65
C VAL A 172 2.95 8.92 -8.80
N GLN A 173 3.60 10.07 -8.63
CA GLN A 173 5.04 10.20 -8.78
C GLN A 173 5.82 9.38 -7.76
N THR A 174 5.36 9.28 -6.50
CA THR A 174 6.03 8.45 -5.48
C THR A 174 6.11 6.98 -5.89
N GLY A 175 5.06 6.46 -6.49
CA GLY A 175 5.03 5.07 -6.97
C GLY A 175 5.87 4.87 -8.23
N MET A 176 5.71 5.74 -9.22
CA MET A 176 6.48 5.69 -10.46
C MET A 176 7.98 5.69 -10.21
N TRP A 177 8.46 6.50 -9.29
CA TRP A 177 9.89 6.64 -8.99
C TRP A 177 10.35 5.82 -7.79
N GLY A 178 9.44 5.06 -7.15
CA GLY A 178 9.79 4.15 -6.07
C GLY A 178 10.28 4.85 -4.80
N ARG A 179 9.66 5.97 -4.42
CA ARG A 179 10.01 6.76 -3.23
C ARG A 179 10.15 5.91 -1.97
N PHE A 180 9.30 4.92 -1.80
CA PHE A 180 9.21 4.09 -0.60
C PHE A 180 9.80 2.68 -0.78
N SER A 181 10.61 2.43 -1.81
CA SER A 181 11.09 1.08 -2.15
C SER A 181 12.33 0.63 -1.38
N ALA A 182 13.10 1.52 -0.79
CA ALA A 182 14.30 1.21 -0.01
C ALA A 182 14.01 1.26 1.49
N SER A 183 14.19 2.41 2.14
CA SER A 183 13.93 2.61 3.57
C SER A 183 12.56 3.25 3.77
N THR A 184 11.50 2.44 3.75
CA THR A 184 10.11 2.90 3.75
C THR A 184 9.80 3.85 4.92
N GLU A 185 10.11 3.46 6.16
CA GLU A 185 9.85 4.29 7.36
C GLU A 185 10.57 5.63 7.30
N THR A 186 11.86 5.61 6.96
CA THR A 186 12.67 6.83 6.85
C THR A 186 12.14 7.77 5.76
N ALA A 187 11.68 7.22 4.64
CA ALA A 187 11.12 8.03 3.56
C ALA A 187 9.76 8.65 3.96
N ILE A 188 8.91 7.90 4.67
CA ILE A 188 7.65 8.43 5.21
C ILE A 188 7.94 9.54 6.23
N ASP A 189 8.82 9.30 7.21
CA ASP A 189 9.19 10.32 8.21
C ASP A 189 9.77 11.58 7.57
N LYS A 190 10.58 11.44 6.52
CA LYS A 190 11.10 12.59 5.78
C LYS A 190 9.98 13.39 5.14
N ASP A 191 9.04 12.73 4.48
CA ASP A 191 7.91 13.41 3.82
C ASP A 191 6.95 14.05 4.84
N LEU A 192 6.71 13.39 5.97
CA LEU A 192 5.95 13.95 7.10
C LEU A 192 6.66 15.19 7.67
N GLY A 193 7.98 15.11 7.91
CA GLY A 193 8.78 16.24 8.40
C GLY A 193 8.71 17.46 7.48
N ILE A 194 8.69 17.25 6.15
CA ILE A 194 8.50 18.33 5.17
C ILE A 194 7.12 18.98 5.33
N LEU A 195 6.06 18.19 5.48
CA LEU A 195 4.72 18.70 5.69
C LEU A 195 4.61 19.51 6.99
N GLU A 196 5.15 19.00 8.09
CA GLU A 196 5.13 19.69 9.38
C GLU A 196 5.90 21.02 9.33
N GLN A 197 7.12 21.02 8.79
CA GLN A 197 7.98 22.21 8.71
C GLN A 197 7.44 23.27 7.75
N SER A 198 6.68 22.86 6.74
CA SER A 198 6.13 23.77 5.72
C SER A 198 4.68 24.16 5.95
N GLY A 199 4.04 23.68 7.02
CA GLY A 199 2.60 23.91 7.24
C GLY A 199 1.72 23.28 6.18
N GLY A 200 2.09 22.10 5.66
CA GLY A 200 1.32 21.36 4.64
C GLY A 200 1.56 21.81 3.20
N ASP A 201 2.71 22.44 2.89
CA ASP A 201 3.01 22.87 1.51
C ASP A 201 3.35 21.68 0.60
N LEU A 202 2.40 21.29 -0.26
CA LEU A 202 2.58 20.21 -1.22
C LEU A 202 3.65 20.51 -2.30
N ASP A 203 3.93 21.79 -2.61
CA ASP A 203 4.97 22.12 -3.58
C ASP A 203 6.36 21.80 -3.01
N LYS A 204 6.56 21.93 -1.69
CA LYS A 204 7.78 21.49 -1.00
C LYS A 204 7.93 19.97 -1.05
N LEU A 205 6.84 19.25 -0.81
CA LEU A 205 6.81 17.79 -0.88
C LEU A 205 7.13 17.27 -2.30
N ILE A 206 6.55 17.89 -3.33
CA ILE A 206 6.84 17.57 -4.73
C ILE A 206 8.30 17.97 -5.09
N GLY A 207 8.77 19.10 -4.56
CA GLY A 207 10.14 19.58 -4.74
C GLY A 207 11.19 18.59 -4.22
N GLU A 208 10.97 18.02 -3.03
CA GLU A 208 11.83 16.98 -2.48
C GLU A 208 11.88 15.73 -3.38
N LEU A 209 10.74 15.31 -3.91
CA LEU A 209 10.69 14.18 -4.82
C LEU A 209 11.47 14.45 -6.11
N ARG A 210 11.39 15.66 -6.66
CA ARG A 210 12.20 16.08 -7.83
C ARG A 210 13.70 16.06 -7.54
N LEU A 211 14.11 16.57 -6.39
CA LEU A 211 15.52 16.58 -5.98
C LEU A 211 16.07 15.15 -5.83
N SER A 212 15.29 14.26 -5.20
CA SER A 212 15.74 12.89 -4.94
C SER A 212 15.76 12.00 -6.20
N GLN A 213 15.02 12.36 -7.25
CA GLN A 213 14.85 11.53 -8.46
C GLN A 213 15.47 12.17 -9.73
N GLY A 214 16.12 13.32 -9.63
CA GLY A 214 16.76 13.99 -10.77
C GLY A 214 15.78 14.56 -11.79
N GLY A 215 14.55 14.82 -11.38
CA GLY A 215 13.44 15.24 -12.23
C GLY A 215 12.34 14.17 -12.26
N LEU A 216 11.13 14.55 -12.70
CA LEU A 216 9.98 13.64 -12.74
C LEU A 216 9.51 13.41 -14.19
N ARG A 217 10.47 13.41 -15.14
CA ARG A 217 10.19 13.25 -16.55
C ARG A 217 10.21 11.79 -16.94
N VAL A 218 9.14 11.32 -17.57
CA VAL A 218 9.05 9.99 -18.15
C VAL A 218 9.66 10.00 -19.55
N GLU A 219 10.61 9.10 -19.79
CA GLU A 219 11.27 8.92 -21.07
C GLU A 219 10.84 7.60 -21.72
N PRO A 220 10.88 7.46 -23.06
CA PRO A 220 10.48 6.22 -23.73
C PRO A 220 11.21 4.98 -23.21
N GLY A 221 12.49 5.12 -22.84
CA GLY A 221 13.29 4.04 -22.24
C GLY A 221 12.73 3.43 -20.98
N HIS A 222 11.90 4.17 -20.23
CA HIS A 222 11.25 3.67 -19.01
C HIS A 222 10.19 2.59 -19.28
N PHE A 223 9.75 2.41 -20.52
CA PHE A 223 8.78 1.38 -20.91
C PHE A 223 9.42 0.14 -21.50
N HIS A 224 10.73 0.13 -21.76
CA HIS A 224 11.43 -1.00 -22.31
C HIS A 224 11.60 -2.12 -21.28
N ALA A 225 11.36 -3.37 -21.69
CA ALA A 225 11.56 -4.56 -20.86
C ALA A 225 10.81 -4.59 -19.52
N TRP A 226 9.78 -3.80 -19.35
CA TRP A 226 9.00 -3.76 -18.13
C TRP A 226 7.76 -4.64 -18.22
N SER A 227 7.64 -5.57 -17.28
CA SER A 227 6.55 -6.53 -17.19
C SER A 227 5.46 -6.10 -16.20
N VAL A 228 4.42 -6.92 -16.06
CA VAL A 228 3.47 -6.86 -14.95
C VAL A 228 4.25 -6.88 -13.63
N GLY A 229 4.00 -5.92 -12.76
CA GLY A 229 4.78 -5.68 -11.53
C GLY A 229 5.84 -4.60 -11.66
N ALA A 230 6.11 -4.08 -12.85
CA ALA A 230 6.93 -2.88 -13.03
C ALA A 230 6.24 -1.65 -12.43
N ARG A 231 7.04 -0.67 -11.99
CA ARG A 231 6.52 0.57 -11.38
C ARG A 231 5.57 1.35 -12.27
N PHE A 232 5.68 1.23 -13.59
CA PHE A 232 4.82 1.90 -14.57
C PHE A 232 3.56 1.10 -14.94
N TYR A 233 3.41 -0.11 -14.43
CA TYR A 233 2.20 -0.91 -14.67
C TYR A 233 0.91 -0.21 -14.22
N PRO A 234 0.84 0.42 -13.04
CA PRO A 234 -0.33 1.20 -12.63
C PRO A 234 -0.64 2.38 -13.56
N VAL A 235 0.38 2.95 -14.24
CA VAL A 235 0.17 4.03 -15.22
C VAL A 235 -0.67 3.54 -16.39
N LEU A 236 -0.37 2.35 -16.93
CA LEU A 236 -1.13 1.77 -18.03
C LEU A 236 -2.59 1.52 -17.61
N TYR A 237 -2.80 0.98 -16.41
CA TYR A 237 -4.14 0.78 -15.86
C TYR A 237 -4.88 2.12 -15.69
N MET A 238 -4.23 3.10 -15.06
CA MET A 238 -4.78 4.45 -14.86
C MET A 238 -5.19 5.09 -16.20
N LEU A 239 -4.32 5.06 -17.21
CA LEU A 239 -4.63 5.61 -18.53
C LEU A 239 -5.83 4.89 -19.15
N THR A 240 -5.88 3.56 -19.09
CA THR A 240 -7.03 2.78 -19.58
C THR A 240 -8.34 3.21 -18.92
N ARG A 241 -8.29 3.51 -17.60
CA ARG A 241 -9.47 3.88 -16.81
C ARG A 241 -9.87 5.36 -16.97
N MET A 242 -8.92 6.23 -17.24
CA MET A 242 -9.15 7.70 -17.33
C MET A 242 -9.46 8.18 -18.76
N THR A 243 -9.03 7.42 -19.78
CA THR A 243 -9.23 7.77 -21.19
C THR A 243 -10.47 7.10 -21.76
N GLU A 244 -10.76 7.35 -23.02
CA GLU A 244 -11.84 6.72 -23.78
C GLU A 244 -11.49 5.30 -24.28
N ALA A 245 -10.58 4.59 -23.59
CA ALA A 245 -10.22 3.22 -23.95
C ALA A 245 -11.48 2.33 -23.95
N ARG A 246 -11.56 1.47 -24.97
CA ARG A 246 -12.69 0.56 -25.17
C ARG A 246 -12.24 -0.88 -25.18
N ASP A 247 -13.08 -1.74 -24.69
CA ASP A 247 -12.91 -3.19 -24.80
C ASP A 247 -12.98 -3.64 -26.26
N TRP A 248 -12.04 -4.46 -26.69
CA TRP A 248 -11.92 -4.85 -28.11
C TRP A 248 -13.06 -5.76 -28.61
N GLY A 249 -13.61 -6.58 -27.72
CA GLY A 249 -14.68 -7.51 -28.09
C GLY A 249 -16.06 -6.87 -28.04
N THR A 250 -16.32 -6.07 -27.01
CA THR A 250 -17.65 -5.50 -26.74
C THR A 250 -17.80 -4.05 -27.17
N GLY A 251 -16.69 -3.33 -27.40
CA GLY A 251 -16.69 -1.89 -27.67
C GLY A 251 -17.09 -1.04 -26.44
N LEU A 252 -17.32 -1.64 -25.29
CA LEU A 252 -17.70 -0.94 -24.05
C LEU A 252 -16.54 -0.09 -23.53
N PRO A 253 -16.80 1.14 -23.06
CA PRO A 253 -15.79 1.97 -22.42
C PRO A 253 -15.23 1.28 -21.16
N LEU A 254 -13.90 1.31 -20.97
CA LEU A 254 -13.23 0.72 -19.82
C LEU A 254 -13.07 1.69 -18.64
N LYS A 255 -13.86 2.76 -18.59
CA LYS A 255 -13.88 3.74 -17.48
C LYS A 255 -14.33 3.10 -16.17
N SER A 256 -13.80 3.61 -15.04
CA SER A 256 -14.02 3.05 -13.70
C SER A 256 -15.49 2.84 -13.32
N ASN A 257 -16.39 3.70 -13.78
CA ASN A 257 -17.79 3.72 -13.30
C ASN A 257 -18.75 2.82 -14.08
N LEU A 258 -18.33 2.21 -15.19
CA LEU A 258 -19.24 1.51 -16.10
C LEU A 258 -19.32 -0.01 -15.87
N LEU A 259 -18.29 -0.60 -15.28
CA LEU A 259 -18.17 -2.06 -15.15
C LEU A 259 -18.49 -2.57 -13.73
N GLY A 260 -18.72 -1.69 -12.77
CA GLY A 260 -18.99 -2.04 -11.37
C GLY A 260 -17.79 -2.66 -10.65
N LYS A 261 -17.92 -2.87 -9.33
CA LYS A 261 -16.86 -3.42 -8.45
C LYS A 261 -16.40 -4.83 -8.83
N MET A 262 -17.17 -5.58 -9.59
CA MET A 262 -16.93 -6.99 -9.91
C MET A 262 -16.13 -7.22 -11.19
N SER A 263 -15.97 -6.23 -12.04
CA SER A 263 -15.29 -6.42 -13.33
C SER A 263 -13.85 -5.88 -13.28
N ARG A 264 -12.96 -6.69 -12.73
CA ARG A 264 -11.53 -6.44 -12.85
C ARG A 264 -11.12 -6.58 -14.29
N LEU A 265 -10.41 -5.57 -14.82
CA LEU A 265 -9.78 -5.69 -16.12
C LEU A 265 -8.63 -6.69 -16.04
N GLU A 266 -8.50 -7.51 -17.07
CA GLU A 266 -7.41 -8.46 -17.20
C GLU A 266 -6.34 -7.95 -18.16
N VAL A 267 -5.10 -8.26 -17.84
CA VAL A 267 -3.96 -7.96 -18.71
C VAL A 267 -3.99 -8.88 -19.92
N HIS A 268 -3.92 -8.30 -21.08
CA HIS A 268 -3.80 -9.00 -22.34
C HIS A 268 -2.52 -8.60 -23.08
N HIS A 269 -1.85 -9.57 -23.71
CA HIS A 269 -0.73 -9.30 -24.62
C HIS A 269 -1.28 -8.87 -25.98
N ILE A 270 -0.99 -7.64 -26.41
CA ILE A 270 -1.41 -7.14 -27.74
C ILE A 270 -0.94 -8.11 -28.83
N PHE A 271 0.32 -8.49 -28.80
CA PHE A 271 0.87 -9.55 -29.63
C PHE A 271 1.05 -10.82 -28.78
N PRO A 272 0.40 -11.94 -29.15
CA PRO A 272 0.41 -13.14 -28.34
C PRO A 272 1.81 -13.69 -28.08
N ARG A 273 2.09 -14.06 -26.84
CA ARG A 273 3.41 -14.54 -26.39
C ARG A 273 3.95 -15.67 -27.26
N ALA A 274 3.11 -16.66 -27.56
CA ALA A 274 3.51 -17.82 -28.35
C ALA A 274 4.01 -17.42 -29.74
N GLN A 275 3.38 -16.43 -30.35
CA GLN A 275 3.77 -15.93 -31.68
C GLN A 275 5.08 -15.15 -31.63
N LEU A 276 5.27 -14.30 -30.63
CA LEU A 276 6.50 -13.54 -30.47
C LEU A 276 7.69 -14.44 -30.15
N TYR A 277 7.55 -15.43 -29.26
CA TYR A 277 8.62 -16.40 -29.00
C TYR A 277 8.98 -17.20 -30.26
N LYS A 278 7.98 -17.60 -31.06
CA LYS A 278 8.22 -18.28 -32.34
C LYS A 278 8.94 -17.39 -33.36
N ALA A 279 8.73 -16.08 -33.26
CA ALA A 279 9.42 -15.09 -34.10
C ALA A 279 10.80 -14.68 -33.55
N GLY A 280 11.27 -15.29 -32.46
CA GLY A 280 12.62 -15.09 -31.92
C GLY A 280 12.76 -13.94 -30.91
N TYR A 281 11.66 -13.33 -30.49
CA TYR A 281 11.70 -12.26 -29.45
C TYR A 281 12.10 -12.82 -28.08
N SER A 282 12.91 -12.06 -27.37
CA SER A 282 13.34 -12.38 -26.00
C SER A 282 12.18 -12.27 -25.01
N ARG A 283 12.35 -12.90 -23.82
CA ARG A 283 11.36 -12.80 -22.74
C ARG A 283 11.11 -11.35 -22.31
N ALA A 284 12.12 -10.50 -22.34
CA ALA A 284 12.01 -9.09 -21.97
C ALA A 284 11.14 -8.33 -22.97
N GLU A 285 11.36 -8.54 -24.26
CA GLU A 285 10.58 -7.90 -25.33
C GLU A 285 9.12 -8.40 -25.34
N VAL A 286 8.89 -9.71 -25.22
CA VAL A 286 7.55 -10.30 -25.17
C VAL A 286 6.73 -9.73 -24.01
N ASN A 287 7.36 -9.54 -22.84
CA ASN A 287 6.72 -9.02 -21.65
C ASN A 287 6.97 -7.53 -21.41
N ALA A 288 7.38 -6.79 -22.44
CA ALA A 288 7.49 -5.34 -22.35
C ALA A 288 6.12 -4.70 -22.07
N LEU A 289 6.07 -3.65 -21.27
CA LEU A 289 4.84 -2.95 -20.91
C LEU A 289 4.07 -2.47 -22.15
N ALA A 290 4.79 -2.12 -23.22
CA ALA A 290 4.22 -1.70 -24.50
C ALA A 290 3.43 -2.82 -25.22
N ASN A 291 3.63 -4.09 -24.84
CA ASN A 291 2.85 -5.22 -25.38
C ASN A 291 1.63 -5.59 -24.52
N PHE A 292 1.25 -4.74 -23.57
CA PHE A 292 0.10 -4.99 -22.73
C PHE A 292 -1.03 -4.00 -22.99
N CYS A 293 -2.26 -4.50 -22.91
CA CYS A 293 -3.47 -3.71 -22.73
C CYS A 293 -4.36 -4.35 -21.66
N PHE A 294 -5.43 -3.65 -21.30
CA PHE A 294 -6.45 -4.18 -20.40
C PHE A 294 -7.74 -4.43 -21.15
N LEU A 295 -8.35 -5.58 -20.92
CA LEU A 295 -9.62 -6.00 -21.51
C LEU A 295 -10.55 -6.54 -20.41
N THR A 296 -11.82 -6.66 -20.73
CA THR A 296 -12.74 -7.44 -19.90
C THR A 296 -12.34 -8.92 -19.92
N LYS A 297 -12.69 -9.64 -18.87
CA LYS A 297 -12.40 -11.09 -18.77
C LYS A 297 -12.93 -11.88 -19.96
N ASP A 298 -14.18 -11.61 -20.36
CA ASP A 298 -14.83 -12.33 -21.43
C ASP A 298 -14.14 -12.09 -22.78
N THR A 299 -13.79 -10.85 -23.08
CA THR A 299 -13.01 -10.50 -24.28
C THR A 299 -11.63 -11.13 -24.24
N ASN A 300 -10.93 -11.05 -23.11
CA ASN A 300 -9.60 -11.66 -22.96
C ASN A 300 -9.63 -13.18 -23.24
N LEU A 301 -10.62 -13.89 -22.71
CA LEU A 301 -10.80 -15.32 -22.95
C LEU A 301 -11.19 -15.63 -24.39
N SER A 302 -12.00 -14.79 -25.02
CA SER A 302 -12.48 -15.02 -26.41
C SER A 302 -11.38 -14.79 -27.45
N ILE A 303 -10.49 -13.83 -27.21
CA ILE A 303 -9.36 -13.52 -28.11
C ILE A 303 -8.27 -14.59 -27.99
N SER A 304 -7.92 -14.98 -26.74
CA SER A 304 -6.88 -15.98 -26.44
C SER A 304 -5.53 -15.65 -27.14
N ASP A 305 -5.10 -16.46 -28.13
CA ASP A 305 -3.85 -16.32 -28.87
C ASP A 305 -4.04 -15.82 -30.31
N ARG A 306 -5.23 -15.39 -30.69
CA ARG A 306 -5.50 -14.81 -32.01
C ARG A 306 -4.70 -13.52 -32.19
N ARG A 307 -4.33 -13.24 -33.44
CA ARG A 307 -3.70 -11.94 -33.77
C ARG A 307 -4.71 -10.81 -33.61
N PRO A 308 -4.25 -9.60 -33.17
CA PRO A 308 -5.10 -8.43 -33.10
C PRO A 308 -5.68 -8.06 -34.45
#